data_49e43a471c56c77037570fefaba6b3f1
#
_entry.id   49e43a471c56c77037570fefaba6b3f1
#
_cell.length_a   1.000
_cell.length_b   1.000
_cell.length_c   1.000
_cell.angle_alpha   90.00
_cell.angle_beta   90.00
_cell.angle_gamma   90.00
#
_symmetry.space_group_name_H-M   'P 1'
#
loop_
_entity.id
_entity.type
_entity.pdbx_description
1 polymer ?
#
loop_
_entity_poly.entity_id
_entity_poly.type
_entity_poly.pdbx_seq_one_letter_code
_entity_poly.pdbx_strand_id
1 'polypeptide(L)'
;MKYECHHRNEWEPTLNSVAADVIAYGLAAGLSVLAVLVTLIILTSGNPTANGWALLAGFVLAATGIGLALILLSSMLTPQEREPVLLNLLKLVLGVLLLVAAWHQRPGRDRGEGGGGKLKALLAKLEGLTPRAAFTTGLVLAVAPKRLAISVIAALTIGTAGLTTGESLALLAVYVGLISAPIWILLIGYALAGDRANRMATSSKQWVIAHAHPIAFVVSLTFGLLFTLQAAAKLVT
;
A
#
# COMPACT_ATOMS: atom_id res chain seq x y z
N MET A 1 50.32 -19.30 -11.47
CA MET A 1 49.56 -19.11 -10.24
C MET A 1 48.55 -18.03 -10.51
N LYS A 2 47.30 -18.42 -10.79
CA LYS A 2 46.15 -17.51 -10.98
C LYS A 2 45.55 -17.26 -9.62
N TYR A 3 45.70 -16.07 -9.09
CA TYR A 3 44.84 -15.58 -7.99
C TYR A 3 43.63 -14.94 -8.64
N GLU A 4 42.57 -15.73 -8.85
CA GLU A 4 41.22 -15.20 -9.04
C GLU A 4 40.77 -14.63 -7.69
N CYS A 5 41.00 -13.32 -7.53
CA CYS A 5 40.30 -12.57 -6.48
C CYS A 5 38.82 -12.56 -6.80
N HIS A 6 38.10 -13.45 -6.16
CA HIS A 6 36.66 -13.48 -6.14
C HIS A 6 36.18 -12.35 -5.20
N HIS A 7 36.36 -11.09 -5.62
CA HIS A 7 35.64 -9.97 -5.06
C HIS A 7 34.21 -10.10 -5.54
N ARG A 8 33.45 -10.98 -4.90
CA ARG A 8 32.00 -10.92 -4.94
C ARG A 8 31.65 -9.63 -4.18
N ASN A 9 31.27 -8.60 -4.94
CA ASN A 9 30.78 -7.34 -4.37
C ASN A 9 29.60 -7.68 -3.45
N GLU A 10 29.81 -7.61 -2.14
CA GLU A 10 28.80 -7.90 -1.09
C GLU A 10 27.59 -6.96 -1.13
N TRP A 11 27.56 -6.04 -2.09
CA TRP A 11 26.55 -4.99 -2.23
C TRP A 11 25.54 -5.21 -3.36
N GLU A 12 25.66 -6.30 -4.13
CA GLU A 12 24.61 -6.63 -5.10
C GLU A 12 23.34 -7.05 -4.34
N PRO A 13 22.22 -6.33 -4.53
CA PRO A 13 20.98 -6.68 -3.86
C PRO A 13 20.56 -8.08 -4.30
N THR A 14 20.59 -9.03 -3.38
CA THR A 14 20.10 -10.39 -3.67
C THR A 14 18.59 -10.33 -3.85
N LEU A 15 18.04 -11.21 -4.71
CA LEU A 15 16.58 -11.31 -4.90
C LEU A 15 15.83 -11.37 -3.57
N ASN A 16 16.39 -12.08 -2.58
CA ASN A 16 15.78 -12.22 -1.25
C ASN A 16 15.71 -10.90 -0.48
N SER A 17 16.73 -10.04 -0.56
CA SER A 17 16.73 -8.73 0.10
C SER A 17 15.73 -7.78 -0.54
N VAL A 18 15.66 -7.78 -1.89
CA VAL A 18 14.66 -6.99 -2.64
C VAL A 18 13.25 -7.47 -2.35
N ALA A 19 13.03 -8.79 -2.30
CA ALA A 19 11.73 -9.36 -1.96
C ALA A 19 11.28 -8.97 -0.55
N ALA A 20 12.17 -9.01 0.44
CA ALA A 20 11.87 -8.60 1.81
C ALA A 20 11.46 -7.12 1.87
N ASP A 21 12.17 -6.23 1.18
CA ASP A 21 11.84 -4.81 1.09
C ASP A 21 10.46 -4.61 0.41
N VAL A 22 10.21 -5.29 -0.70
CA VAL A 22 8.93 -5.21 -1.44
C VAL A 22 7.76 -5.70 -0.60
N ILE A 23 7.93 -6.78 0.17
CA ILE A 23 6.92 -7.29 1.10
C ILE A 23 6.64 -6.24 2.19
N ALA A 24 7.67 -5.65 2.78
CA ALA A 24 7.51 -4.61 3.78
C ALA A 24 6.75 -3.39 3.24
N TYR A 25 7.07 -2.94 2.02
CA TYR A 25 6.33 -1.86 1.36
C TYR A 25 4.89 -2.23 1.04
N GLY A 26 4.66 -3.45 0.55
CA GLY A 26 3.33 -3.97 0.25
C GLY A 26 2.44 -4.02 1.49
N LEU A 27 2.96 -4.50 2.62
CA LEU A 27 2.27 -4.51 3.90
C LEU A 27 1.98 -3.09 4.40
N ALA A 28 2.99 -2.19 4.37
CA ALA A 28 2.83 -0.80 4.79
C ALA A 28 1.77 -0.04 3.99
N ALA A 29 1.73 -0.24 2.67
CA ALA A 29 0.76 0.38 1.77
C ALA A 29 -0.62 -0.29 1.87
N GLY A 30 -0.66 -1.62 2.10
CA GLY A 30 -1.87 -2.42 2.23
C GLY A 30 -2.66 -2.11 3.50
N LEU A 31 -1.99 -1.89 4.63
CA LEU A 31 -2.63 -1.53 5.90
C LEU A 31 -3.22 -0.12 5.87
N SER A 32 -4.29 0.05 5.11
CA SER A 32 -5.00 1.31 4.92
C SER A 32 -6.43 1.21 5.46
N VAL A 33 -6.69 1.91 6.56
CA VAL A 33 -8.03 2.00 7.16
C VAL A 33 -9.06 2.48 6.14
N LEU A 34 -8.68 3.42 5.25
CA LEU A 34 -9.58 3.92 4.22
C LEU A 34 -9.98 2.82 3.22
N ALA A 35 -9.05 1.95 2.80
CA ALA A 35 -9.35 0.84 1.89
C ALA A 35 -10.32 -0.15 2.54
N VAL A 36 -10.09 -0.50 3.81
CA VAL A 36 -10.98 -1.37 4.60
C VAL A 36 -12.37 -0.75 4.70
N LEU A 37 -12.47 0.52 5.07
CA LEU A 37 -13.76 1.23 5.20
C LEU A 37 -14.52 1.27 3.88
N VAL A 38 -13.87 1.68 2.78
CA VAL A 38 -14.51 1.72 1.46
C VAL A 38 -15.01 0.34 1.05
N THR A 39 -14.21 -0.70 1.28
CA THR A 39 -14.61 -2.08 0.97
C THR A 39 -15.82 -2.51 1.81
N LEU A 40 -15.81 -2.28 3.12
CA LEU A 40 -16.93 -2.62 4.00
C LEU A 40 -18.22 -1.90 3.63
N ILE A 41 -18.12 -0.63 3.19
CA ILE A 41 -19.28 0.13 2.72
C ILE A 41 -19.85 -0.49 1.45
N ILE A 42 -19.00 -0.82 0.50
CA ILE A 42 -19.40 -1.45 -0.74
C ILE A 42 -20.05 -2.82 -0.48
N LEU A 43 -19.54 -3.57 0.49
CA LEU A 43 -20.11 -4.85 0.92
C LEU A 43 -21.49 -4.71 1.62
N THR A 44 -21.84 -3.51 2.09
CA THR A 44 -23.18 -3.19 2.63
C THR A 44 -24.09 -2.53 1.59
N SER A 45 -23.68 -2.40 0.32
CA SER A 45 -24.48 -1.82 -0.77
C SER A 45 -25.48 -2.83 -1.38
N GLY A 46 -26.35 -2.35 -2.25
CA GLY A 46 -27.41 -3.19 -2.88
C GLY A 46 -26.90 -4.38 -3.72
N ASN A 47 -25.66 -4.28 -4.27
CA ASN A 47 -25.02 -5.36 -5.03
C ASN A 47 -23.59 -5.60 -4.53
N PRO A 48 -23.40 -6.15 -3.31
CA PRO A 48 -22.10 -6.19 -2.64
C PRO A 48 -21.04 -6.96 -3.41
N THR A 49 -21.39 -8.11 -3.97
CA THR A 49 -20.44 -8.97 -4.70
C THR A 49 -19.96 -8.29 -5.99
N ALA A 50 -20.89 -7.82 -6.85
CA ALA A 50 -20.52 -7.20 -8.12
C ALA A 50 -19.73 -5.89 -7.89
N ASN A 51 -20.14 -5.08 -6.95
CA ASN A 51 -19.47 -3.83 -6.60
C ASN A 51 -18.09 -4.09 -5.97
N GLY A 52 -17.98 -5.10 -5.12
CA GLY A 52 -16.72 -5.47 -4.48
C GLY A 52 -15.67 -5.96 -5.48
N TRP A 53 -16.04 -6.86 -6.38
CA TRP A 53 -15.13 -7.32 -7.44
C TRP A 53 -14.77 -6.22 -8.43
N ALA A 54 -15.70 -5.31 -8.75
CA ALA A 54 -15.42 -4.15 -9.58
C ALA A 54 -14.42 -3.20 -8.89
N LEU A 55 -14.55 -2.95 -7.59
CA LEU A 55 -13.59 -2.18 -6.79
C LEU A 55 -12.20 -2.82 -6.86
N LEU A 56 -12.11 -4.12 -6.61
CA LEU A 56 -10.85 -4.85 -6.65
C LEU A 56 -10.20 -4.79 -8.03
N ALA A 57 -10.97 -5.02 -9.10
CA ALA A 57 -10.49 -4.97 -10.47
C ALA A 57 -9.93 -3.58 -10.83
N GLY A 58 -10.66 -2.51 -10.50
CA GLY A 58 -10.19 -1.14 -10.72
C GLY A 58 -8.91 -0.83 -9.93
N PHE A 59 -8.87 -1.27 -8.67
CA PHE A 59 -7.71 -1.08 -7.82
C PHE A 59 -6.47 -1.81 -8.34
N VAL A 60 -6.59 -3.10 -8.66
CA VAL A 60 -5.48 -3.93 -9.17
C VAL A 60 -5.00 -3.40 -10.53
N LEU A 61 -5.92 -3.02 -11.43
CA LEU A 61 -5.56 -2.47 -12.73
C LEU A 61 -4.73 -1.19 -12.59
N ALA A 62 -5.17 -0.25 -11.76
CA ALA A 62 -4.43 1.00 -11.54
C ALA A 62 -3.08 0.75 -10.86
N ALA A 63 -3.04 -0.08 -9.82
CA ALA A 63 -1.82 -0.39 -9.10
C ALA A 63 -0.78 -1.09 -9.99
N THR A 64 -1.21 -2.05 -10.82
CA THR A 64 -0.34 -2.73 -11.78
C THR A 64 0.14 -1.77 -12.86
N GLY A 65 -0.75 -0.96 -13.44
CA GLY A 65 -0.39 0.03 -14.46
C GLY A 65 0.62 1.05 -13.96
N ILE A 66 0.41 1.59 -12.76
CA ILE A 66 1.35 2.53 -12.12
C ILE A 66 2.68 1.82 -11.82
N GLY A 67 2.65 0.62 -11.26
CA GLY A 67 3.85 -0.15 -10.94
C GLY A 67 4.69 -0.45 -12.18
N LEU A 68 4.07 -0.92 -13.25
CA LEU A 68 4.74 -1.15 -14.53
C LEU A 68 5.33 0.12 -15.11
N ALA A 69 4.57 1.21 -15.15
CA ALA A 69 5.05 2.49 -15.66
C ALA A 69 6.27 3.00 -14.88
N LEU A 70 6.26 2.86 -13.55
CA LEU A 70 7.38 3.27 -12.69
C LEU A 70 8.60 2.37 -12.84
N ILE A 71 8.44 1.04 -13.00
CA ILE A 71 9.54 0.12 -13.27
C ILE A 71 10.17 0.43 -14.63
N LEU A 72 9.36 0.65 -15.68
CA LEU A 72 9.87 1.02 -17.00
C LEU A 72 10.59 2.38 -16.96
N LEU A 73 10.05 3.35 -16.24
CA LEU A 73 10.71 4.65 -16.06
C LEU A 73 12.04 4.50 -15.32
N SER A 74 12.11 3.66 -14.28
CA SER A 74 13.33 3.42 -13.52
C SER A 74 14.42 2.74 -14.35
N SER A 75 14.04 1.92 -15.33
CA SER A 75 15.02 1.28 -16.26
C SER A 75 15.65 2.28 -17.24
N MET A 76 15.04 3.43 -17.44
CA MET A 76 15.58 4.50 -18.30
C MET A 76 16.56 5.42 -17.54
N LEU A 77 16.64 5.32 -16.22
CA LEU A 77 17.58 6.11 -15.43
C LEU A 77 19.00 5.60 -15.66
N THR A 78 19.96 6.52 -15.80
CA THR A 78 21.36 6.17 -15.94
C THR A 78 21.91 5.53 -14.67
N PRO A 79 22.98 4.69 -14.73
CA PRO A 79 23.60 4.10 -13.55
C PRO A 79 24.01 5.13 -12.49
N GLN A 80 24.36 6.33 -12.92
CA GLN A 80 24.77 7.44 -12.04
C GLN A 80 23.60 8.06 -11.28
N GLU A 81 22.37 7.99 -11.84
CA GLU A 81 21.13 8.47 -11.20
C GLU A 81 20.52 7.40 -10.28
N ARG A 82 21.03 6.17 -10.33
CA ARG A 82 20.61 5.04 -9.49
C ARG A 82 21.33 5.01 -8.14
N GLU A 83 21.88 6.14 -7.69
CA GLU A 83 22.63 6.17 -6.44
C GLU A 83 21.77 5.60 -5.27
N PRO A 84 22.31 4.64 -4.50
CA PRO A 84 21.63 4.08 -3.34
C PRO A 84 21.25 5.15 -2.31
N VAL A 85 21.96 6.27 -2.31
CA VAL A 85 21.71 7.44 -1.49
C VAL A 85 20.32 8.05 -1.77
N LEU A 86 19.92 8.19 -3.05
CA LEU A 86 18.61 8.74 -3.41
C LEU A 86 17.46 7.86 -2.89
N LEU A 87 17.57 6.54 -3.05
CA LEU A 87 16.57 5.60 -2.54
C LEU A 87 16.49 5.62 -1.01
N ASN A 88 17.64 5.67 -0.34
CA ASN A 88 17.69 5.74 1.11
C ASN A 88 17.14 7.09 1.62
N LEU A 89 17.42 8.18 0.92
CA LEU A 89 16.85 9.50 1.23
C LEU A 89 15.33 9.52 1.05
N LEU A 90 14.80 8.91 -0.04
CA LEU A 90 13.36 8.76 -0.23
C LEU A 90 12.69 7.92 0.86
N LYS A 91 13.33 6.81 1.27
CA LYS A 91 12.87 5.98 2.41
C LYS A 91 12.87 6.78 3.70
N LEU A 92 13.91 7.57 3.95
CA LEU A 92 14.02 8.42 5.14
C LEU A 92 12.90 9.47 5.16
N VAL A 93 12.72 10.20 4.05
CA VAL A 93 11.65 11.20 3.92
C VAL A 93 10.27 10.57 4.13
N LEU A 94 10.02 9.41 3.53
CA LEU A 94 8.76 8.69 3.72
C LEU A 94 8.58 8.24 5.17
N GLY A 95 9.62 7.70 5.79
CA GLY A 95 9.59 7.30 7.20
C GLY A 95 9.26 8.48 8.12
N VAL A 96 9.92 9.63 7.92
CA VAL A 96 9.65 10.87 8.67
C VAL A 96 8.24 11.37 8.42
N LEU A 97 7.75 11.38 7.16
CA LEU A 97 6.36 11.76 6.85
C LEU A 97 5.34 10.86 7.54
N LEU A 98 5.60 9.55 7.63
CA LEU A 98 4.74 8.62 8.36
C LEU A 98 4.77 8.87 9.87
N LEU A 99 5.93 9.20 10.45
CA LEU A 99 6.04 9.58 11.85
C LEU A 99 5.31 10.90 12.15
N VAL A 100 5.43 11.89 11.28
CA VAL A 100 4.67 13.15 11.39
C VAL A 100 3.17 12.88 11.27
N ALA A 101 2.75 12.01 10.36
CA ALA A 101 1.35 11.59 10.25
C ALA A 101 0.86 10.87 11.52
N ALA A 102 1.69 9.99 12.11
CA ALA A 102 1.41 9.34 13.38
C ALA A 102 1.25 10.36 14.51
N TRP A 103 2.17 11.34 14.58
CA TRP A 103 2.08 12.43 15.57
C TRP A 103 0.76 13.21 15.48
N HIS A 104 0.30 13.48 14.25
CA HIS A 104 -0.97 14.17 14.02
C HIS A 104 -2.21 13.30 14.31
N GLN A 105 -2.05 11.98 14.34
CA GLN A 105 -3.13 11.01 14.58
C GLN A 105 -3.18 10.52 16.04
N ARG A 106 -2.43 11.15 16.96
CA ARG A 106 -2.42 10.76 18.39
C ARG A 106 -3.85 10.74 18.96
N PRO A 107 -4.22 9.64 19.66
CA PRO A 107 -5.50 9.59 20.38
C PRO A 107 -5.55 10.72 21.42
N GLY A 108 -6.65 11.46 21.47
CA GLY A 108 -6.85 12.58 22.42
C GLY A 108 -6.68 13.98 21.84
N ARG A 109 -6.36 14.14 20.56
CA ARG A 109 -6.41 15.45 19.92
C ARG A 109 -7.81 15.62 19.28
N ASP A 110 -8.69 16.29 19.99
CA ASP A 110 -10.01 16.67 19.47
C ASP A 110 -9.85 17.48 18.18
N ARG A 111 -9.94 16.81 17.04
CA ARG A 111 -10.21 17.49 15.78
C ARG A 111 -11.70 17.63 15.68
N GLY A 112 -12.17 18.86 15.86
CA GLY A 112 -13.56 19.23 15.69
C GLY A 112 -14.19 18.61 14.44
N GLU A 113 -15.48 18.46 14.44
CA GLU A 113 -16.42 17.74 13.57
C GLU A 113 -16.18 17.72 12.04
N GLY A 114 -15.15 18.40 11.52
CA GLY A 114 -14.88 18.51 10.08
C GLY A 114 -14.43 17.22 9.37
N GLY A 115 -13.83 16.24 10.08
CA GLY A 115 -13.38 14.97 9.49
C GLY A 115 -14.51 13.94 9.42
N GLY A 116 -15.35 13.87 10.45
CA GLY A 116 -16.47 12.93 10.52
C GLY A 116 -17.60 13.27 9.53
N GLY A 117 -17.85 14.54 9.28
CA GLY A 117 -18.88 14.98 8.33
C GLY A 117 -18.53 14.66 6.89
N LYS A 118 -17.28 14.87 6.48
CA LYS A 118 -16.79 14.50 5.13
C LYS A 118 -16.78 12.99 4.92
N LEU A 119 -16.40 12.23 5.94
CA LEU A 119 -16.44 10.77 5.88
C LEU A 119 -17.89 10.28 5.78
N LYS A 120 -18.81 10.79 6.61
CA LYS A 120 -20.25 10.46 6.53
C LYS A 120 -20.85 10.81 5.16
N ALA A 121 -20.52 11.97 4.59
CA ALA A 121 -20.98 12.37 3.26
C ALA A 121 -20.42 11.46 2.15
N LEU A 122 -19.15 11.02 2.25
CA LEU A 122 -18.56 10.03 1.38
C LEU A 122 -19.26 8.67 1.53
N LEU A 123 -19.55 8.25 2.76
CA LEU A 123 -20.25 7.01 3.08
C LEU A 123 -21.64 6.97 2.44
N ALA A 124 -22.42 8.04 2.57
CA ALA A 124 -23.75 8.15 1.96
C ALA A 124 -23.73 8.06 0.43
N LYS A 125 -22.70 8.61 -0.21
CA LYS A 125 -22.51 8.48 -1.67
C LYS A 125 -22.13 7.07 -2.12
N LEU A 126 -21.52 6.29 -1.24
CA LEU A 126 -21.05 4.94 -1.57
C LEU A 126 -22.12 3.86 -1.37
N GLU A 127 -23.20 4.12 -0.64
CA GLU A 127 -24.27 3.14 -0.39
C GLU A 127 -25.13 2.81 -1.63
N GLY A 128 -25.22 3.73 -2.60
CA GLY A 128 -25.96 3.56 -3.88
C GLY A 128 -25.06 3.25 -5.10
N LEU A 129 -23.86 2.76 -4.91
CA LEU A 129 -22.88 2.58 -6.00
C LEU A 129 -23.29 1.49 -7.00
N THR A 130 -23.14 1.84 -8.29
CA THR A 130 -23.14 0.88 -9.38
C THR A 130 -21.75 0.21 -9.51
N PRO A 131 -21.64 -0.97 -10.16
CA PRO A 131 -20.33 -1.61 -10.40
C PRO A 131 -19.33 -0.71 -11.13
N ARG A 132 -19.81 0.15 -12.04
CA ARG A 132 -18.95 1.12 -12.75
C ARG A 132 -18.36 2.15 -11.79
N ALA A 133 -19.18 2.69 -10.89
CA ALA A 133 -18.73 3.64 -9.89
C ALA A 133 -17.81 2.98 -8.84
N ALA A 134 -18.04 1.72 -8.49
CA ALA A 134 -17.14 0.95 -7.63
C ALA A 134 -15.77 0.74 -8.29
N PHE A 135 -15.74 0.41 -9.59
CA PHE A 135 -14.51 0.29 -10.37
C PHE A 135 -13.69 1.60 -10.38
N THR A 136 -14.33 2.74 -10.69
CA THR A 136 -13.65 4.05 -10.66
C THR A 136 -13.18 4.42 -9.26
N THR A 137 -13.93 4.04 -8.22
CA THR A 137 -13.48 4.21 -6.82
C THR A 137 -12.22 3.41 -6.55
N GLY A 138 -12.10 2.19 -7.08
CA GLY A 138 -10.91 1.37 -7.02
C GLY A 138 -9.70 2.04 -7.67
N LEU A 139 -9.87 2.59 -8.89
CA LEU A 139 -8.83 3.35 -9.57
C LEU A 139 -8.32 4.53 -8.71
N VAL A 140 -9.24 5.34 -8.19
CA VAL A 140 -8.91 6.49 -7.34
C VAL A 140 -8.24 6.07 -6.03
N LEU A 141 -8.69 4.96 -5.43
CA LEU A 141 -8.12 4.45 -4.18
C LEU A 141 -6.67 3.99 -4.35
N ALA A 142 -6.30 3.48 -5.53
CA ALA A 142 -4.92 3.10 -5.84
C ALA A 142 -3.98 4.31 -5.94
N VAL A 143 -4.49 5.46 -6.37
CA VAL A 143 -3.73 6.71 -6.59
C VAL A 143 -3.61 7.57 -5.32
N ALA A 144 -4.08 7.08 -4.17
CA ALA A 144 -3.99 7.83 -2.91
C ALA A 144 -2.53 8.26 -2.61
N PRO A 145 -2.26 9.54 -2.23
CA PRO A 145 -0.88 10.08 -2.16
C PRO A 145 0.08 9.27 -1.31
N LYS A 146 -0.36 8.82 -0.13
CA LYS A 146 0.46 7.95 0.75
C LYS A 146 0.86 6.64 0.04
N ARG A 147 -0.07 6.04 -0.68
CA ARG A 147 0.14 4.76 -1.37
C ARG A 147 1.03 4.95 -2.59
N LEU A 148 0.83 6.03 -3.35
CA LEU A 148 1.70 6.38 -4.47
C LEU A 148 3.15 6.55 -4.03
N ALA A 149 3.42 7.26 -2.94
CA ALA A 149 4.77 7.43 -2.42
C ALA A 149 5.46 6.08 -2.12
N ILE A 150 4.75 5.16 -1.47
CA ILE A 150 5.29 3.82 -1.19
C ILE A 150 5.46 3.01 -2.49
N SER A 151 4.51 3.14 -3.44
CA SER A 151 4.60 2.45 -4.75
C SER A 151 5.79 2.93 -5.57
N VAL A 152 6.11 4.21 -5.54
CA VAL A 152 7.31 4.76 -6.19
C VAL A 152 8.57 4.12 -5.61
N ILE A 153 8.70 4.05 -4.29
CA ILE A 153 9.87 3.43 -3.64
C ILE A 153 9.95 1.94 -3.98
N ALA A 154 8.83 1.21 -3.92
CA ALA A 154 8.80 -0.20 -4.27
C ALA A 154 9.20 -0.44 -5.73
N ALA A 155 8.66 0.34 -6.66
CA ALA A 155 8.97 0.24 -8.09
C ALA A 155 10.44 0.59 -8.39
N LEU A 156 10.99 1.64 -7.77
CA LEU A 156 12.40 1.98 -7.88
C LEU A 156 13.29 0.88 -7.30
N THR A 157 12.93 0.31 -6.14
CA THR A 157 13.69 -0.81 -5.54
C THR A 157 13.73 -2.02 -6.48
N ILE A 158 12.60 -2.37 -7.14
CA ILE A 158 12.55 -3.44 -8.13
C ILE A 158 13.36 -3.09 -9.39
N GLY A 159 13.12 -1.90 -9.95
CA GLY A 159 13.68 -1.50 -11.24
C GLY A 159 15.18 -1.22 -11.23
N THR A 160 15.75 -0.86 -10.06
CA THR A 160 17.20 -0.62 -9.90
C THR A 160 17.98 -1.84 -9.43
N ALA A 161 17.31 -2.94 -9.07
CA ALA A 161 17.96 -4.13 -8.51
C ALA A 161 18.69 -5.02 -9.54
N GLY A 162 18.65 -4.68 -10.84
CA GLY A 162 19.31 -5.48 -11.88
C GLY A 162 18.66 -6.85 -12.11
N LEU A 163 17.41 -7.03 -11.70
CA LEU A 163 16.66 -8.28 -11.82
C LEU A 163 16.23 -8.56 -13.27
N THR A 164 16.00 -9.82 -13.57
CA THR A 164 15.38 -10.21 -14.83
C THR A 164 13.94 -9.67 -14.92
N THR A 165 13.42 -9.51 -16.15
CA THR A 165 12.02 -9.07 -16.35
C THR A 165 11.03 -9.97 -15.63
N GLY A 166 11.25 -11.29 -15.61
CA GLY A 166 10.40 -12.25 -14.92
C GLY A 166 10.36 -12.05 -13.41
N GLU A 167 11.52 -11.85 -12.78
CA GLU A 167 11.64 -11.56 -11.34
C GLU A 167 11.00 -10.23 -10.98
N SER A 168 11.21 -9.19 -11.79
CA SER A 168 10.60 -7.87 -11.59
C SER A 168 9.07 -7.93 -11.66
N LEU A 169 8.51 -8.67 -12.62
CA LEU A 169 7.07 -8.88 -12.74
C LEU A 169 6.51 -9.71 -11.58
N ALA A 170 7.23 -10.75 -11.14
CA ALA A 170 6.84 -11.54 -9.98
C ALA A 170 6.79 -10.70 -8.70
N LEU A 171 7.81 -9.88 -8.46
CA LEU A 171 7.83 -8.97 -7.31
C LEU A 171 6.74 -7.90 -7.39
N LEU A 172 6.46 -7.37 -8.58
CA LEU A 172 5.33 -6.45 -8.78
C LEU A 172 3.99 -7.15 -8.47
N ALA A 173 3.81 -8.39 -8.90
CA ALA A 173 2.60 -9.16 -8.61
C ALA A 173 2.43 -9.40 -7.10
N VAL A 174 3.51 -9.75 -6.40
CA VAL A 174 3.53 -9.88 -4.93
C VAL A 174 3.16 -8.56 -4.28
N TYR A 175 3.77 -7.45 -4.71
CA TYR A 175 3.46 -6.11 -4.21
C TYR A 175 1.98 -5.77 -4.38
N VAL A 176 1.45 -5.91 -5.60
CA VAL A 176 0.03 -5.63 -5.92
C VAL A 176 -0.90 -6.54 -5.13
N GLY A 177 -0.56 -7.82 -4.97
CA GLY A 177 -1.29 -8.75 -4.11
C GLY A 177 -1.38 -8.26 -2.66
N LEU A 178 -0.26 -7.83 -2.09
CA LEU A 178 -0.20 -7.35 -0.71
C LEU A 178 -0.95 -6.03 -0.49
N ILE A 179 -0.81 -5.04 -1.39
CA ILE A 179 -1.53 -3.76 -1.24
C ILE A 179 -3.03 -3.90 -1.45
N SER A 180 -3.48 -4.91 -2.21
CA SER A 180 -4.89 -5.22 -2.41
C SER A 180 -5.45 -6.21 -1.37
N ALA A 181 -4.60 -6.79 -0.51
CA ALA A 181 -4.98 -7.80 0.47
C ALA A 181 -6.19 -7.42 1.34
N PRO A 182 -6.31 -6.20 1.89
CA PRO A 182 -7.48 -5.82 2.66
C PRO A 182 -8.79 -5.91 1.88
N ILE A 183 -8.75 -5.65 0.56
CA ILE A 183 -9.93 -5.68 -0.30
C ILE A 183 -10.34 -7.13 -0.57
N TRP A 184 -9.43 -7.95 -1.11
CA TRP A 184 -9.79 -9.32 -1.49
C TRP A 184 -10.02 -10.23 -0.29
N ILE A 185 -9.34 -10.02 0.86
CA ILE A 185 -9.60 -10.76 2.10
C ILE A 185 -11.03 -10.49 2.59
N LEU A 186 -11.47 -9.22 2.60
CA LEU A 186 -12.83 -8.86 2.99
C LEU A 186 -13.86 -9.39 2.01
N LEU A 187 -13.59 -9.40 0.70
CA LEU A 187 -14.46 -9.96 -0.32
C LEU A 187 -14.64 -11.47 -0.16
N ILE A 188 -13.54 -12.19 0.03
CA ILE A 188 -13.58 -13.65 0.25
C ILE A 188 -14.30 -13.95 1.57
N GLY A 189 -13.95 -13.23 2.64
CA GLY A 189 -14.63 -13.38 3.93
C GLY A 189 -16.13 -13.13 3.84
N TYR A 190 -16.55 -12.11 3.08
CA TYR A 190 -17.97 -11.85 2.82
C TYR A 190 -18.64 -12.99 2.04
N ALA A 191 -17.99 -13.49 0.99
CA ALA A 191 -18.51 -14.58 0.18
C ALA A 191 -18.66 -15.89 0.98
N LEU A 192 -17.75 -16.16 1.91
CA LEU A 192 -17.78 -17.35 2.78
C LEU A 192 -18.80 -17.25 3.93
N ALA A 193 -19.15 -16.04 4.36
CA ALA A 193 -20.02 -15.81 5.53
C ALA A 193 -21.52 -16.09 5.23
N GLY A 194 -21.92 -16.25 3.96
CA GLY A 194 -23.31 -16.56 3.55
C GLY A 194 -24.32 -15.58 4.14
N ASP A 195 -25.40 -16.08 4.74
CA ASP A 195 -26.50 -15.28 5.32
C ASP A 195 -26.06 -14.33 6.47
N ARG A 196 -24.91 -14.60 7.08
CA ARG A 196 -24.34 -13.76 8.15
C ARG A 196 -23.47 -12.61 7.61
N ALA A 197 -23.13 -12.64 6.32
CA ALA A 197 -22.19 -11.71 5.69
C ALA A 197 -22.57 -10.25 5.94
N ASN A 198 -23.84 -9.91 5.75
CA ASN A 198 -24.31 -8.52 5.89
C ASN A 198 -24.22 -7.99 7.32
N ARG A 199 -24.55 -8.82 8.31
CA ARG A 199 -24.41 -8.47 9.74
C ARG A 199 -22.93 -8.31 10.11
N MET A 200 -22.07 -9.21 9.66
CA MET A 200 -20.63 -9.13 9.92
C MET A 200 -20.01 -7.88 9.28
N ALA A 201 -20.34 -7.59 8.01
CA ALA A 201 -19.86 -6.39 7.33
C ALA A 201 -20.29 -5.10 8.05
N THR A 202 -21.55 -5.01 8.49
CA THR A 202 -22.07 -3.85 9.22
C THR A 202 -21.39 -3.67 10.58
N SER A 203 -21.25 -4.75 11.35
CA SER A 203 -20.55 -4.71 12.66
C SER A 203 -19.09 -4.33 12.50
N SER A 204 -18.40 -4.92 11.50
CA SER A 204 -17.00 -4.60 11.20
C SER A 204 -16.83 -3.15 10.75
N LYS A 205 -17.75 -2.63 9.90
CA LYS A 205 -17.78 -1.21 9.49
C LYS A 205 -17.85 -0.28 10.71
N GLN A 206 -18.77 -0.53 11.63
CA GLN A 206 -18.93 0.27 12.85
C GLN A 206 -17.69 0.21 13.75
N TRP A 207 -17.14 -0.98 13.94
CA TRP A 207 -15.93 -1.18 14.73
C TRP A 207 -14.72 -0.44 14.14
N VAL A 208 -14.50 -0.56 12.82
CA VAL A 208 -13.38 0.12 12.14
C VAL A 208 -13.55 1.64 12.20
N ILE A 209 -14.77 2.17 12.05
CA ILE A 209 -15.03 3.61 12.19
C ILE A 209 -14.67 4.08 13.60
N ALA A 210 -15.08 3.33 14.63
CA ALA A 210 -14.79 3.67 16.03
C ALA A 210 -13.29 3.63 16.36
N HIS A 211 -12.53 2.73 15.71
CA HIS A 211 -11.10 2.51 15.97
C HIS A 211 -10.18 3.02 14.85
N ALA A 212 -10.69 3.79 13.90
CA ALA A 212 -9.92 4.27 12.74
C ALA A 212 -8.66 5.07 13.15
N HIS A 213 -8.77 5.95 14.14
CA HIS A 213 -7.66 6.77 14.62
C HIS A 213 -6.56 5.96 15.31
N PRO A 214 -6.84 5.12 16.32
CA PRO A 214 -5.79 4.31 16.94
C PRO A 214 -5.13 3.32 15.97
N ILE A 215 -5.89 2.70 15.08
CA ILE A 215 -5.33 1.79 14.06
C ILE A 215 -4.39 2.56 13.12
N ALA A 216 -4.82 3.70 12.59
CA ALA A 216 -4.00 4.51 11.70
C ALA A 216 -2.74 5.05 12.41
N PHE A 217 -2.83 5.39 13.69
CA PHE A 217 -1.69 5.81 14.51
C PHE A 217 -0.66 4.69 14.65
N VAL A 218 -1.08 3.50 15.10
CA VAL A 218 -0.19 2.35 15.32
C VAL A 218 0.51 1.96 14.02
N VAL A 219 -0.26 1.83 12.92
CA VAL A 219 0.30 1.47 11.60
C VAL A 219 1.32 2.52 11.14
N SER A 220 0.98 3.81 11.22
CA SER A 220 1.89 4.88 10.78
C SER A 220 3.14 4.96 11.65
N LEU A 221 3.03 4.74 12.96
CA LEU A 221 4.16 4.71 13.88
C LEU A 221 5.10 3.55 13.60
N THR A 222 4.56 2.34 13.47
CA THR A 222 5.35 1.11 13.24
C THR A 222 6.14 1.20 11.93
N PHE A 223 5.46 1.52 10.82
CA PHE A 223 6.14 1.60 9.52
C PHE A 223 7.01 2.84 9.39
N GLY A 224 6.62 3.97 10.00
CA GLY A 224 7.45 5.15 10.07
C GLY A 224 8.78 4.88 10.77
N LEU A 225 8.74 4.20 11.92
CA LEU A 225 9.94 3.83 12.66
C LEU A 225 10.80 2.83 11.87
N LEU A 226 10.17 1.81 11.29
CA LEU A 226 10.86 0.77 10.51
C LEU A 226 11.60 1.38 9.31
N PHE A 227 10.97 2.23 8.52
CA PHE A 227 11.60 2.85 7.35
C PHE A 227 12.69 3.86 7.74
N THR A 228 12.48 4.63 8.81
CA THR A 228 13.48 5.56 9.30
C THR A 228 14.72 4.82 9.79
N LEU A 229 14.58 3.75 10.57
CA LEU A 229 15.69 2.94 11.06
C LEU A 229 16.44 2.24 9.92
N GLN A 230 15.73 1.66 8.95
CA GLN A 230 16.36 1.03 7.79
C GLN A 230 17.16 2.04 6.94
N ALA A 231 16.59 3.25 6.72
CA ALA A 231 17.27 4.27 5.95
C ALA A 231 18.50 4.81 6.72
N ALA A 232 18.37 5.06 8.01
CA ALA A 232 19.46 5.55 8.84
C ALA A 232 20.61 4.53 8.92
N ALA A 233 20.32 3.24 9.09
CA ALA A 233 21.32 2.18 9.11
C ALA A 233 22.11 2.13 7.79
N LYS A 234 21.46 2.29 6.65
CA LYS A 234 22.11 2.25 5.31
C LYS A 234 22.82 3.56 4.92
N LEU A 235 22.58 4.66 5.61
CA LEU A 235 23.29 5.94 5.38
C LEU A 235 24.54 6.08 6.24
N VAL A 236 24.67 5.29 7.33
CA VAL A 236 25.79 5.34 8.28
C VAL A 236 26.84 4.27 7.97
N THR A 237 26.49 3.21 7.24
CA THR A 237 27.40 2.16 6.76
C THR A 237 27.85 2.43 5.34
#